data_42fb7d42aca18387820667dea51ce00b
#
_entry.id   42fb7d42aca18387820667dea51ce00b
#
_cell.length_a   1.000
_cell.length_b   1.000
_cell.length_c   1.000
_cell.angle_alpha   90.00
_cell.angle_beta   90.00
_cell.angle_gamma   90.00
#
_symmetry.space_group_name_H-M   'P 1'
#
loop_
_entity.id
_entity.type
_entity.pdbx_description
1 polymer ?
#
loop_
_entity_poly.entity_id
_entity_poly.type
_entity_poly.pdbx_seq_one_letter_code
_entity_poly.pdbx_strand_id
1 'polypeptide(L)'
;MKFYHFLCVIAFFILSVPAAKAQNQQPQTPEQKEKQLLEYVDKEVERLTNLLNLEYWQEFYVDSTLTHDLKALQEELEKLQAAKVENADLYQDVQDKWLQQIDDNYKRYFTEEQWKKYWKSGGERAWKAREKRKKKK
;
A
#
# COMPACT_ATOMS: atom_id res chain seq x y z
N MET A 1 -11.76 -14.95 -5.01
CA MET A 1 -12.73 -14.14 -4.26
C MET A 1 -12.22 -13.53 -2.96
N LYS A 2 -11.03 -13.89 -2.47
CA LYS A 2 -10.48 -13.34 -1.19
C LYS A 2 -9.54 -12.15 -1.35
N PHE A 3 -9.30 -11.66 -2.57
CA PHE A 3 -8.32 -10.60 -2.85
C PHE A 3 -8.86 -9.17 -2.71
N TYR A 4 -10.16 -9.01 -2.64
CA TYR A 4 -10.79 -7.68 -2.56
C TYR A 4 -10.71 -7.05 -1.16
N HIS A 5 -10.52 -7.86 -0.12
CA HIS A 5 -10.46 -7.37 1.26
C HIS A 5 -9.13 -6.68 1.58
N PHE A 6 -8.11 -6.92 0.79
CA PHE A 6 -6.77 -6.47 1.10
C PHE A 6 -6.48 -5.03 0.63
N LEU A 7 -7.01 -4.66 -0.55
CA LEU A 7 -6.97 -3.25 -1.00
C LEU A 7 -7.88 -2.35 -0.15
N CYS A 8 -8.94 -2.93 0.44
CA CYS A 8 -9.82 -2.20 1.36
C CYS A 8 -9.15 -1.85 2.68
N VAL A 9 -8.15 -2.59 3.16
CA VAL A 9 -7.51 -2.30 4.45
C VAL A 9 -6.65 -1.05 4.38
N ILE A 10 -5.95 -0.80 3.27
CA ILE A 10 -5.21 0.45 3.07
C ILE A 10 -6.19 1.62 2.81
N ALA A 11 -7.28 1.37 2.08
CA ALA A 11 -8.31 2.38 1.83
C ALA A 11 -9.13 2.70 3.09
N PHE A 12 -9.27 1.76 4.03
CA PHE A 12 -10.02 1.96 5.27
C PHE A 12 -9.36 2.96 6.25
N PHE A 13 -8.06 3.18 6.10
CA PHE A 13 -7.36 4.17 6.92
C PHE A 13 -7.61 5.63 6.49
N ILE A 14 -8.22 5.88 5.32
CA ILE A 14 -8.22 7.22 4.71
C ILE A 14 -9.62 7.83 4.61
N LEU A 15 -10.70 7.06 4.71
CA LEU A 15 -12.06 7.54 4.51
C LEU A 15 -12.93 7.44 5.77
N SER A 16 -12.43 7.91 6.90
CA SER A 16 -13.27 8.23 8.05
C SER A 16 -13.63 9.72 8.01
N VAL A 17 -14.42 10.14 7.03
CA VAL A 17 -15.19 11.38 7.16
C VAL A 17 -16.48 11.00 7.89
N PRO A 18 -16.75 11.56 9.07
CA PRO A 18 -17.86 11.15 9.91
C PRO A 18 -19.17 11.70 9.40
N ALA A 19 -20.03 10.83 8.87
CA ALA A 19 -21.46 11.05 9.00
C ALA A 19 -21.97 10.19 10.17
N ALA A 20 -22.06 10.82 11.34
CA ALA A 20 -22.87 10.44 12.50
C ALA A 20 -23.03 8.95 12.82
N LYS A 21 -22.10 8.40 13.63
CA LYS A 21 -22.39 7.71 14.92
C LYS A 21 -21.05 7.47 15.64
N ALA A 22 -20.92 8.11 16.79
CA ALA A 22 -19.78 7.96 17.68
C ALA A 22 -19.65 6.49 18.12
N GLN A 23 -18.69 5.79 17.54
CA GLN A 23 -18.00 4.70 18.20
C GLN A 23 -16.60 5.18 18.52
N ASN A 24 -16.23 5.13 19.80
CA ASN A 24 -14.96 5.49 20.37
C ASN A 24 -13.79 4.85 19.60
N GLN A 25 -13.36 5.46 18.49
CA GLN A 25 -12.03 5.21 17.97
C GLN A 25 -11.12 6.22 18.64
N GLN A 26 -10.49 5.81 19.73
CA GLN A 26 -9.36 6.55 20.27
C GLN A 26 -8.33 6.74 19.15
N PRO A 27 -7.81 7.96 18.95
CA PRO A 27 -6.77 8.18 17.96
C PRO A 27 -5.60 7.22 18.26
N GLN A 28 -5.22 6.45 17.25
CA GLN A 28 -4.14 5.48 17.39
C GLN A 28 -2.84 6.19 17.75
N THR A 29 -2.11 5.64 18.71
CA THR A 29 -0.78 6.15 19.03
C THR A 29 0.20 5.88 17.88
N PRO A 30 1.29 6.67 17.77
CA PRO A 30 2.33 6.41 16.76
C PRO A 30 2.86 4.97 16.82
N GLU A 31 3.05 4.42 18.01
CA GLU A 31 3.52 3.04 18.21
C GLU A 31 2.51 1.99 17.71
N GLN A 32 1.21 2.24 17.92
CA GLN A 32 0.17 1.36 17.39
C GLN A 32 0.14 1.35 15.86
N LYS A 33 0.31 2.52 15.24
CA LYS A 33 0.37 2.64 13.78
C LYS A 33 1.60 1.93 13.21
N GLU A 34 2.77 2.13 13.82
CA GLU A 34 4.00 1.46 13.42
C GLU A 34 3.89 -0.06 13.55
N LYS A 35 3.36 -0.54 14.66
CA LYS A 35 3.12 -1.97 14.86
C LYS A 35 2.20 -2.56 13.78
N GLN A 36 1.11 -1.88 13.46
CA GLN A 36 0.18 -2.33 12.42
C GLN A 36 0.84 -2.34 11.02
N LEU A 37 1.67 -1.35 10.73
CA LEU A 37 2.42 -1.29 9.48
C LEU A 37 3.38 -2.47 9.37
N LEU A 38 4.15 -2.76 10.43
CA LEU A 38 5.09 -3.89 10.43
C LEU A 38 4.36 -5.25 10.32
N GLU A 39 3.26 -5.44 11.05
CA GLU A 39 2.42 -6.64 10.91
C GLU A 39 1.86 -6.82 9.50
N TYR A 40 1.53 -5.71 8.83
CA TYR A 40 1.11 -5.73 7.44
C TYR A 40 2.26 -6.14 6.52
N VAL A 41 3.43 -5.55 6.70
CA VAL A 41 4.63 -5.86 5.90
C VAL A 41 4.97 -7.33 6.03
N ASP A 42 5.03 -7.87 7.24
CA ASP A 42 5.32 -9.29 7.50
C ASP A 42 4.36 -10.21 6.72
N LYS A 43 3.07 -9.94 6.80
CA LYS A 43 2.04 -10.72 6.08
C LYS A 43 2.18 -10.62 4.57
N GLU A 44 2.54 -9.45 4.06
CA GLU A 44 2.69 -9.25 2.62
C GLU A 44 3.96 -9.91 2.09
N VAL A 45 5.06 -9.83 2.84
CA VAL A 45 6.30 -10.57 2.52
C VAL A 45 6.03 -12.07 2.49
N GLU A 46 5.37 -12.61 3.51
CA GLU A 46 4.98 -14.03 3.55
C GLU A 46 4.10 -14.41 2.35
N ARG A 47 3.11 -13.60 2.03
CA ARG A 47 2.23 -13.83 0.88
C ARG A 47 3.01 -13.86 -0.44
N LEU A 48 3.89 -12.89 -0.66
CA LEU A 48 4.69 -12.80 -1.87
C LEU A 48 5.71 -13.94 -1.95
N THR A 49 6.33 -14.29 -0.83
CA THR A 49 7.24 -15.44 -0.75
C THR A 49 6.54 -16.73 -1.17
N ASN A 50 5.36 -16.98 -0.63
CA ASN A 50 4.57 -18.18 -0.97
C ASN A 50 4.07 -18.16 -2.42
N LEU A 51 3.66 -17.00 -2.93
CA LEU A 51 3.14 -16.86 -4.29
C LEU A 51 4.24 -17.03 -5.34
N LEU A 52 5.42 -16.43 -5.10
CA LEU A 52 6.48 -16.24 -6.07
C LEU A 52 7.68 -17.15 -5.83
N ASN A 53 7.69 -17.87 -4.71
CA ASN A 53 8.84 -18.65 -4.25
C ASN A 53 10.11 -17.79 -4.19
N LEU A 54 10.03 -16.70 -3.41
CA LEU A 54 11.14 -15.75 -3.31
C LEU A 54 12.35 -16.38 -2.65
N GLU A 55 13.54 -16.01 -3.11
CA GLU A 55 14.79 -16.29 -2.45
C GLU A 55 14.98 -15.36 -1.24
N TYR A 56 15.79 -15.76 -0.27
CA TYR A 56 16.03 -15.00 0.96
C TYR A 56 16.43 -13.54 0.71
N TRP A 57 17.29 -13.28 -0.28
CA TRP A 57 17.68 -11.91 -0.61
C TRP A 57 16.52 -11.10 -1.21
N GLN A 58 15.61 -11.74 -1.96
CA GLN A 58 14.41 -11.09 -2.49
C GLN A 58 13.44 -10.73 -1.36
N GLU A 59 13.23 -11.64 -0.40
CA GLU A 59 12.42 -11.37 0.80
C GLU A 59 12.94 -10.15 1.54
N PHE A 60 14.26 -10.07 1.76
CA PHE A 60 14.89 -8.93 2.42
C PHE A 60 14.63 -7.61 1.70
N TYR A 61 14.77 -7.59 0.36
CA TYR A 61 14.52 -6.37 -0.41
C TYR A 61 13.03 -6.01 -0.48
N VAL A 62 12.14 -6.99 -0.53
CA VAL A 62 10.68 -6.77 -0.47
C VAL A 62 10.29 -6.18 0.87
N ASP A 63 10.77 -6.75 1.97
CA ASP A 63 10.54 -6.25 3.34
C ASP A 63 11.02 -4.80 3.49
N SER A 64 12.28 -4.54 3.14
CA SER A 64 12.88 -3.22 3.22
C SER A 64 12.14 -2.18 2.39
N THR A 65 11.72 -2.54 1.17
CA THR A 65 10.95 -1.67 0.28
C THR A 65 9.59 -1.35 0.87
N LEU A 66 8.85 -2.36 1.31
CA LEU A 66 7.52 -2.16 1.90
C LEU A 66 7.59 -1.33 3.17
N THR A 67 8.52 -1.65 4.07
CA THR A 67 8.68 -0.91 5.32
C THR A 67 8.98 0.55 5.06
N HIS A 68 9.93 0.85 4.18
CA HIS A 68 10.32 2.22 3.86
C HIS A 68 9.20 2.97 3.14
N ASP A 69 8.67 2.40 2.05
CA ASP A 69 7.76 3.12 1.17
C ASP A 69 6.37 3.30 1.78
N LEU A 70 5.87 2.32 2.55
CA LEU A 70 4.60 2.46 3.25
C LEU A 70 4.70 3.42 4.44
N LYS A 71 5.84 3.48 5.12
CA LYS A 71 6.08 4.47 6.17
C LYS A 71 6.10 5.89 5.57
N ALA A 72 6.81 6.09 4.47
CA ALA A 72 6.85 7.37 3.77
C ALA A 72 5.47 7.78 3.22
N LEU A 73 4.70 6.84 2.68
CA LEU A 73 3.31 7.04 2.28
C LEU A 73 2.47 7.55 3.46
N GLN A 74 2.54 6.86 4.60
CA GLN A 74 1.81 7.24 5.80
C GLN A 74 2.17 8.66 6.25
N GLU A 75 3.46 8.99 6.31
CA GLU A 75 3.94 10.32 6.69
C GLU A 75 3.46 11.43 5.74
N GLU A 76 3.45 11.19 4.42
CA GLU A 76 2.92 12.17 3.45
C GLU A 76 1.41 12.37 3.63
N LEU A 77 0.65 11.31 3.85
CA LEU A 77 -0.80 11.41 4.10
C LEU A 77 -1.10 12.14 5.41
N GLU A 78 -0.32 11.90 6.47
CA GLU A 78 -0.47 12.60 7.75
C GLU A 78 -0.17 14.10 7.61
N LYS A 79 0.81 14.48 6.78
CA LYS A 79 1.09 15.89 6.46
C LYS A 79 -0.09 16.57 5.76
N LEU A 80 -0.73 15.89 4.80
CA LEU A 80 -1.93 16.41 4.14
C LEU A 80 -3.09 16.59 5.14
N GLN A 81 -3.28 15.61 6.03
CA GLN A 81 -4.30 15.68 7.08
C GLN A 81 -4.04 16.83 8.07
N ALA A 82 -2.78 16.98 8.53
CA ALA A 82 -2.38 18.05 9.43
C ALA A 82 -2.56 19.44 8.79
N ALA A 83 -2.35 19.55 7.49
CA ALA A 83 -2.59 20.76 6.71
C ALA A 83 -4.07 20.98 6.36
N LYS A 84 -4.98 20.07 6.81
CA LYS A 84 -6.43 20.12 6.54
C LYS A 84 -6.76 20.18 5.05
N VAL A 85 -5.99 19.46 4.24
CA VAL A 85 -6.26 19.35 2.80
C VAL A 85 -7.54 18.55 2.59
N GLU A 86 -8.54 19.14 1.92
CA GLU A 86 -9.83 18.50 1.66
C GLU A 86 -9.91 17.81 0.29
N ASN A 87 -8.95 18.10 -0.61
CA ASN A 87 -8.94 17.54 -1.95
C ASN A 87 -8.54 16.06 -1.93
N ALA A 88 -9.52 15.18 -2.13
CA ALA A 88 -9.33 13.73 -2.15
C ALA A 88 -8.34 13.26 -3.24
N ASP A 89 -8.25 13.97 -4.37
CA ASP A 89 -7.33 13.62 -5.45
C ASP A 89 -5.86 13.71 -5.02
N LEU A 90 -5.51 14.65 -4.13
CA LEU A 90 -4.15 14.77 -3.61
C LEU A 90 -3.75 13.57 -2.75
N TYR A 91 -4.68 13.04 -1.94
CA TYR A 91 -4.43 11.81 -1.17
C TYR A 91 -4.25 10.61 -2.10
N GLN A 92 -5.08 10.52 -3.14
CA GLN A 92 -4.97 9.45 -4.12
C GLN A 92 -3.64 9.52 -4.90
N ASP A 93 -3.19 10.72 -5.24
CA ASP A 93 -1.91 10.92 -5.93
C ASP A 93 -0.71 10.47 -5.11
N VAL A 94 -0.72 10.78 -3.82
CA VAL A 94 0.31 10.33 -2.89
C VAL A 94 0.32 8.80 -2.81
N GLN A 95 -0.86 8.16 -2.69
CA GLN A 95 -0.95 6.70 -2.70
C GLN A 95 -0.44 6.10 -4.02
N ASP A 96 -0.89 6.63 -5.15
CA ASP A 96 -0.52 6.13 -6.46
C ASP A 96 0.99 6.25 -6.71
N LYS A 97 1.60 7.34 -6.26
CA LYS A 97 3.06 7.56 -6.32
C LYS A 97 3.83 6.46 -5.61
N TRP A 98 3.51 6.21 -4.34
CA TRP A 98 4.25 5.23 -3.54
C TRP A 98 3.99 3.79 -3.96
N LEU A 99 2.75 3.45 -4.31
CA LEU A 99 2.42 2.12 -4.83
C LEU A 99 3.10 1.86 -6.19
N GLN A 100 3.22 2.88 -7.03
CA GLN A 100 3.99 2.77 -8.28
C GLN A 100 5.48 2.52 -8.00
N GLN A 101 6.06 3.21 -7.04
CA GLN A 101 7.45 3.01 -6.64
C GLN A 101 7.71 1.59 -6.11
N ILE A 102 6.79 1.03 -5.33
CA ILE A 102 6.86 -0.36 -4.88
C ILE A 102 6.87 -1.32 -6.08
N ASP A 103 5.94 -1.16 -7.03
CA ASP A 103 5.89 -1.99 -8.23
C ASP A 103 7.18 -1.88 -9.07
N ASP A 104 7.73 -0.68 -9.22
CA ASP A 104 8.98 -0.44 -9.95
C ASP A 104 10.17 -1.13 -9.29
N ASN A 105 10.21 -1.16 -7.95
CA ASN A 105 11.22 -1.90 -7.20
C ASN A 105 11.03 -3.40 -7.33
N TYR A 106 9.82 -3.92 -7.23
CA TYR A 106 9.53 -5.34 -7.43
C TYR A 106 9.96 -5.83 -8.80
N LYS A 107 9.75 -5.02 -9.83
CA LYS A 107 10.21 -5.35 -11.18
C LYS A 107 11.72 -5.53 -11.28
N ARG A 108 12.49 -4.88 -10.42
CA ARG A 108 13.96 -5.03 -10.34
C ARG A 108 14.38 -6.28 -9.56
N TYR A 109 13.58 -6.68 -8.56
CA TYR A 109 13.93 -7.79 -7.68
C TYR A 109 13.45 -9.14 -8.21
N PHE A 110 12.34 -9.15 -8.92
CA PHE A 110 11.70 -10.37 -9.41
C PHE A 110 12.28 -10.83 -10.74
N THR A 111 12.38 -12.15 -10.91
CA THR A 111 12.62 -12.74 -12.22
C THR A 111 11.41 -12.48 -13.14
N GLU A 112 11.58 -12.70 -14.45
CA GLU A 112 10.46 -12.54 -15.40
C GLU A 112 9.25 -13.43 -15.04
N GLU A 113 9.49 -14.66 -14.58
CA GLU A 113 8.42 -15.57 -14.18
C GLU A 113 7.71 -15.08 -12.91
N GLN A 114 8.48 -14.67 -11.91
CA GLN A 114 7.95 -14.10 -10.68
C GLN A 114 7.14 -12.83 -10.97
N TRP A 115 7.67 -11.95 -11.82
CA TRP A 115 6.97 -10.74 -12.24
C TRP A 115 5.66 -11.05 -12.96
N LYS A 116 5.64 -12.01 -13.88
CA LYS A 116 4.41 -12.45 -14.57
C LYS A 116 3.35 -12.99 -13.58
N LYS A 117 3.78 -13.77 -12.58
CA LYS A 117 2.87 -14.27 -11.53
C LYS A 117 2.32 -13.12 -10.68
N TYR A 118 3.18 -12.21 -10.22
CA TYR A 118 2.78 -11.02 -9.46
C TYR A 118 1.79 -10.19 -10.27
N TRP A 119 2.09 -9.91 -11.53
CA TRP A 119 1.27 -9.12 -12.43
C TRP A 119 -0.15 -9.71 -12.57
N LYS A 120 -0.24 -11.00 -12.83
CA LYS A 120 -1.51 -11.72 -12.94
C LYS A 120 -2.26 -11.82 -11.60
N SER A 121 -1.57 -11.79 -10.48
CA SER A 121 -2.19 -11.91 -9.14
C SER A 121 -2.86 -10.61 -8.65
N GLY A 122 -2.84 -9.56 -9.43
CA GLY A 122 -3.48 -8.28 -9.12
C GLY A 122 -2.66 -7.05 -9.50
N GLY A 123 -1.35 -7.18 -9.75
CA GLY A 123 -0.48 -6.08 -10.13
C GLY A 123 -0.96 -5.33 -11.37
N GLU A 124 -1.35 -6.06 -12.41
CA GLU A 124 -1.89 -5.48 -13.66
C GLU A 124 -3.13 -4.63 -13.42
N ARG A 125 -4.06 -5.14 -12.61
CA ARG A 125 -5.30 -4.43 -12.29
C ARG A 125 -5.03 -3.14 -11.53
N ALA A 126 -4.15 -3.21 -10.53
CA ALA A 126 -3.76 -2.05 -9.73
C ALA A 126 -3.06 -1.00 -10.60
N TRP A 127 -2.14 -1.43 -11.46
CA TRP A 127 -1.45 -0.54 -12.40
C TRP A 127 -2.42 0.14 -13.38
N LYS A 128 -3.30 -0.61 -14.01
CA LYS A 128 -4.32 -0.07 -14.94
C LYS A 128 -5.23 0.97 -14.25
N ALA A 129 -5.59 0.73 -12.99
CA ALA A 129 -6.39 1.68 -12.23
C ALA A 129 -5.64 3.01 -11.99
N ARG A 130 -4.34 2.95 -11.65
CA ARG A 130 -3.49 4.15 -11.51
C ARG A 130 -3.35 4.91 -12.83
N GLU A 131 -3.07 4.21 -13.93
CA GLU A 131 -2.95 4.83 -15.25
C GLU A 131 -4.25 5.49 -15.72
N LYS A 132 -5.40 4.88 -15.41
CA LYS A 132 -6.71 5.48 -15.72
C LYS A 132 -6.93 6.78 -14.95
N ARG A 133 -6.48 6.86 -13.69
CA ARG A 133 -6.57 8.11 -12.90
C ARG A 133 -5.66 9.20 -13.46
N LYS A 134 -4.43 8.88 -13.84
CA LYS A 134 -3.50 9.84 -14.47
C LYS A 134 -4.06 10.47 -15.74
N LYS A 135 -4.77 9.69 -16.58
CA LYS A 135 -5.35 10.18 -17.84
C LYS A 135 -6.57 11.08 -17.66
N LYS A 136 -7.16 11.12 -16.48
CA LYS A 136 -8.35 11.96 -16.20
C LYS A 136 -7.99 13.37 -15.71
N LYS A 137 -6.70 13.63 -15.47
CA LYS A 137 -6.15 14.92 -15.07
C LYS A 137 -5.60 15.67 -16.28
#